data_59bae25e6d1ad91e7fe1e7cd40761844
#
_entry.id   59bae25e6d1ad91e7fe1e7cd40761844
#
_cell.length_a   1.000
_cell.length_b   1.000
_cell.length_c   1.000
_cell.angle_alpha   90.00
_cell.angle_beta   90.00
_cell.angle_gamma   90.00
#
_symmetry.space_group_name_H-M   'P 1'
#
loop_
_entity.id
_entity.type
_entity.pdbx_description
1 polymer ?
#
loop_
_entity_poly.entity_id
_entity_poly.type
_entity_poly.pdbx_seq_one_letter_code
_entity_poly.pdbx_strand_id
1 'polypeptide(L)'
;MVGDDDQSIYKFRGATIENILSFENTFQNATVIRLEQNYRSTQNILDAANAVIEHNTERKGKTLWTQNGTGAMIHLHTAENETDEAERITKIILDGVAAGRKFSDYAVLLQTNDRRILKRIFKA
;
A
#
# COMPACT_ATOMS: atom_id res chain seq x y z
N MET A 1 24.00 -4.84 2.24
CA MET A 1 22.67 -5.50 2.15
C MET A 1 21.61 -4.42 1.97
N VAL A 2 20.59 -4.66 1.18
CA VAL A 2 19.44 -3.77 1.00
C VAL A 2 18.19 -4.60 1.25
N GLY A 3 17.20 -4.06 1.97
CA GLY A 3 15.95 -4.73 2.24
C GLY A 3 14.90 -3.76 2.79
N ASP A 4 13.67 -4.23 2.88
CA ASP A 4 12.54 -3.50 3.45
C ASP A 4 11.79 -4.42 4.41
N ASP A 5 11.95 -4.16 5.70
CA ASP A 5 11.33 -4.93 6.78
C ASP A 5 9.80 -4.78 6.79
N ASP A 6 9.27 -3.62 6.41
CA ASP A 6 7.85 -3.35 6.36
C ASP A 6 7.14 -4.08 5.21
N GLN A 7 7.87 -4.52 4.17
CA GLN A 7 7.32 -5.28 3.04
C GLN A 7 7.48 -6.80 3.19
N SER A 8 7.91 -7.30 4.33
CA SER A 8 8.04 -8.73 4.61
C SER A 8 6.68 -9.40 4.90
N ILE A 9 5.76 -9.32 3.95
CA ILE A 9 4.37 -9.80 4.07
C ILE A 9 4.20 -11.31 3.87
N TYR A 10 5.27 -12.04 3.53
CA TYR A 10 5.23 -13.49 3.27
C TYR A 10 5.69 -14.35 4.47
N LYS A 11 5.66 -13.83 5.70
CA LYS A 11 6.02 -14.57 6.91
C LYS A 11 5.23 -15.89 7.03
N PHE A 12 3.97 -15.88 6.63
CA PHE A 12 3.10 -17.08 6.60
C PHE A 12 3.54 -18.16 5.60
N ARG A 13 4.48 -17.85 4.70
CA ARG A 13 5.12 -18.80 3.76
C ARG A 13 6.57 -19.14 4.14
N GLY A 14 6.97 -18.90 5.39
CA GLY A 14 8.31 -19.19 5.87
C GLY A 14 9.37 -18.12 5.53
N ALA A 15 8.98 -16.96 5.00
CA ALA A 15 9.90 -15.85 4.86
C ALA A 15 10.24 -15.28 6.24
N THR A 16 11.52 -15.04 6.51
CA THR A 16 12.01 -14.44 7.75
C THR A 16 12.65 -13.09 7.48
N ILE A 17 12.34 -12.13 8.34
CA ILE A 17 13.00 -10.81 8.36
C ILE A 17 14.20 -10.78 9.29
N GLU A 18 14.46 -11.88 10.02
CA GLU A 18 15.52 -11.96 11.03
C GLU A 18 16.88 -11.58 10.46
N ASN A 19 17.15 -11.95 9.19
CA ASN A 19 18.38 -11.59 8.50
C ASN A 19 18.59 -10.08 8.39
N ILE A 20 17.51 -9.30 8.23
CA ILE A 20 17.55 -7.84 8.16
C ILE A 20 17.68 -7.27 9.59
N LEU A 21 16.88 -7.79 10.52
CA LEU A 21 16.85 -7.30 11.90
C LEU A 21 18.15 -7.60 12.67
N SER A 22 18.74 -8.78 12.44
CA SER A 22 19.97 -9.22 13.11
C SER A 22 21.27 -8.78 12.42
N PHE A 23 21.19 -8.12 11.25
CA PHE A 23 22.38 -7.77 10.47
C PHE A 23 23.39 -6.93 11.27
N GLU A 24 22.91 -5.93 12.02
CA GLU A 24 23.77 -5.07 12.86
C GLU A 24 24.43 -5.85 13.99
N ASN A 25 23.75 -6.87 14.53
CA ASN A 25 24.32 -7.73 15.57
C ASN A 25 25.42 -8.64 15.02
N THR A 26 25.28 -9.07 13.77
CA THR A 26 26.27 -9.92 13.08
C THR A 26 27.48 -9.12 12.63
N PHE A 27 27.27 -7.88 12.18
CA PHE A 27 28.32 -7.01 11.64
C PHE A 27 28.43 -5.74 12.48
N GLN A 28 29.24 -5.77 13.55
CA GLN A 28 29.36 -4.70 14.55
C GLN A 28 29.75 -3.31 13.99
N ASN A 29 30.38 -3.25 12.82
CA ASN A 29 30.80 -2.01 12.17
C ASN A 29 29.86 -1.60 11.00
N ALA A 30 28.66 -2.21 10.91
CA ALA A 30 27.72 -1.87 9.85
C ALA A 30 27.13 -0.48 10.05
N THR A 31 27.14 0.33 9.00
CA THR A 31 26.40 1.58 8.98
C THR A 31 25.03 1.33 8.34
N VAL A 32 23.95 1.67 9.06
CA VAL A 32 22.59 1.53 8.58
C VAL A 32 22.09 2.88 8.08
N ILE A 33 21.70 2.91 6.82
CA ILE A 33 21.07 4.09 6.19
C ILE A 33 19.61 3.75 5.96
N ARG A 34 18.68 4.58 6.49
CA ARG A 34 17.24 4.46 6.29
C ARG A 34 16.78 5.39 5.19
N LEU A 35 16.06 4.83 4.21
CA LEU A 35 15.46 5.61 3.14
C LEU A 35 14.00 5.91 3.55
N GLU A 36 13.76 7.08 4.10
CA GLU A 36 12.46 7.48 4.64
C GLU A 36 11.72 8.44 3.72
N GLN A 37 12.42 9.13 2.83
CA GLN A 37 11.78 10.01 1.87
C GLN A 37 11.13 9.21 0.75
N ASN A 38 9.83 9.43 0.55
CA ASN A 38 9.04 8.84 -0.53
C ASN A 38 8.80 9.87 -1.62
N TYR A 39 9.08 9.49 -2.87
CA TYR A 39 8.97 10.36 -4.05
C TYR A 39 7.73 10.05 -4.90
N ARG A 40 6.93 9.06 -4.52
CA ARG A 40 5.78 8.58 -5.28
C ARG A 40 4.47 9.16 -4.76
N SER A 41 4.25 9.07 -3.47
CA SER A 41 2.96 9.33 -2.82
C SER A 41 2.88 10.72 -2.22
N THR A 42 1.65 11.22 -2.00
CA THR A 42 1.37 12.40 -1.20
C THR A 42 1.30 12.05 0.29
N GLN A 43 1.34 13.06 1.16
CA GLN A 43 1.47 12.86 2.61
C GLN A 43 0.28 12.10 3.20
N ASN A 44 -0.96 12.38 2.80
CA ASN A 44 -2.14 11.67 3.29
C ASN A 44 -2.06 10.13 3.06
N ILE A 45 -1.48 9.70 1.94
CA ILE A 45 -1.28 8.28 1.64
C ILE A 45 -0.22 7.71 2.59
N LEU A 46 0.87 8.44 2.81
CA LEU A 46 1.96 7.99 3.69
C LEU A 46 1.52 7.95 5.16
N ASP A 47 0.72 8.91 5.60
CA ASP A 47 0.19 8.95 6.96
C ASP A 47 -0.67 7.71 7.24
N ALA A 48 -1.54 7.34 6.29
CA ALA A 48 -2.32 6.11 6.40
C ALA A 48 -1.45 4.86 6.39
N ALA A 49 -0.43 4.80 5.52
CA ALA A 49 0.50 3.68 5.47
C ALA A 49 1.33 3.57 6.77
N ASN A 50 1.82 4.68 7.30
CA ASN A 50 2.55 4.74 8.56
C ASN A 50 1.66 4.26 9.72
N ALA A 51 0.40 4.72 9.79
CA ALA A 51 -0.54 4.31 10.82
C ALA A 51 -0.84 2.79 10.79
N VAL A 52 -0.96 2.20 9.60
CA VAL A 52 -1.15 0.75 9.47
C VAL A 52 0.08 -0.01 9.93
N ILE A 53 1.27 0.39 9.48
CA ILE A 53 2.50 -0.34 9.78
C ILE A 53 2.99 -0.13 11.22
N GLU A 54 2.57 0.92 11.90
CA GLU A 54 2.92 1.18 13.30
C GLU A 54 2.47 0.06 14.23
N HIS A 55 1.41 -0.66 13.88
CA HIS A 55 0.94 -1.84 14.62
C HIS A 55 1.88 -3.05 14.51
N ASN A 56 2.84 -3.02 13.58
CA ASN A 56 3.83 -4.09 13.45
C ASN A 56 5.00 -3.85 14.42
N THR A 57 5.09 -4.67 15.46
CA THR A 57 6.14 -4.56 16.49
C THR A 57 7.50 -5.11 16.04
N GLU A 58 7.52 -5.94 15.01
CA GLU A 58 8.75 -6.58 14.49
C GLU A 58 9.36 -5.75 13.36
N ARG A 59 9.79 -4.50 13.65
CA ARG A 59 10.38 -3.61 12.65
C ARG A 59 11.47 -2.72 13.24
N LYS A 60 12.35 -2.21 12.39
CA LYS A 60 13.39 -1.25 12.79
C LYS A 60 12.88 0.19 12.91
N GLY A 61 11.59 0.43 12.73
CA GLY A 61 10.94 1.73 12.84
C GLY A 61 11.51 2.76 11.86
N LYS A 62 10.73 3.09 10.83
CA LYS A 62 10.94 4.23 9.95
C LYS A 62 9.60 4.94 9.76
N THR A 63 9.63 6.22 9.49
CA THR A 63 8.43 7.01 9.19
C THR A 63 8.60 7.60 7.80
N LEU A 64 7.75 7.16 6.88
CA LEU A 64 7.79 7.67 5.51
C LEU A 64 7.23 9.09 5.47
N TRP A 65 7.91 9.96 4.75
CA TRP A 65 7.52 11.34 4.51
C TRP A 65 7.79 11.75 3.06
N THR A 66 7.17 12.83 2.59
CA THR A 66 7.30 13.29 1.21
C THR A 66 7.28 14.81 1.10
N GLN A 67 7.81 15.32 -0.02
CA GLN A 67 7.68 16.71 -0.45
C GLN A 67 6.54 16.91 -1.48
N ASN A 68 5.79 15.87 -1.82
CA ASN A 68 4.72 15.93 -2.83
C ASN A 68 3.42 16.61 -2.33
N GLY A 69 3.48 17.30 -1.17
CA GLY A 69 2.32 17.96 -0.56
C GLY A 69 1.33 16.97 0.10
N THR A 70 0.24 17.52 0.62
CA THR A 70 -0.75 16.76 1.41
C THR A 70 -1.53 15.76 0.54
N GLY A 71 -1.93 16.18 -0.66
CA GLY A 71 -2.70 15.34 -1.58
C GLY A 71 -4.19 15.22 -1.23
N ALA A 72 -4.89 14.38 -1.99
CA ALA A 72 -6.30 14.09 -1.77
C ALA A 72 -6.50 13.27 -0.48
N MET A 73 -7.68 13.41 0.12
CA MET A 73 -8.10 12.59 1.25
C MET A 73 -8.34 11.15 0.82
N ILE A 74 -8.10 10.22 1.74
CA ILE A 74 -8.48 8.81 1.58
C ILE A 74 -9.96 8.67 1.90
N HIS A 75 -10.70 7.97 1.04
CA HIS A 75 -12.12 7.70 1.22
C HIS A 75 -12.33 6.23 1.59
N LEU A 76 -13.02 6.00 2.69
CA LEU A 76 -13.47 4.68 3.10
C LEU A 76 -14.92 4.51 2.71
N HIS A 77 -15.24 3.45 1.97
CA HIS A 77 -16.58 3.09 1.59
C HIS A 77 -16.91 1.69 2.09
N THR A 78 -18.09 1.53 2.66
CA THR A 78 -18.65 0.23 3.02
C THR A 78 -19.71 -0.13 1.99
N ALA A 79 -19.63 -1.34 1.45
CA ALA A 79 -20.60 -1.88 0.52
C ALA A 79 -21.50 -2.91 1.23
N GLU A 80 -22.75 -3.03 0.81
CA GLU A 80 -23.69 -4.01 1.37
C GLU A 80 -23.40 -5.43 0.89
N ASN A 81 -22.88 -5.56 -0.33
CA ASN A 81 -22.53 -6.82 -0.97
C ASN A 81 -21.53 -6.60 -2.11
N GLU A 82 -21.05 -7.69 -2.69
CA GLU A 82 -20.06 -7.69 -3.77
C GLU A 82 -20.54 -6.94 -5.04
N THR A 83 -21.85 -6.89 -5.29
CA THR A 83 -22.40 -6.18 -6.45
C THR A 83 -22.37 -4.68 -6.23
N ASP A 84 -22.82 -4.21 -5.06
CA ASP A 84 -22.73 -2.80 -4.66
C ASP A 84 -21.28 -2.30 -4.66
N GLU A 85 -20.34 -3.12 -4.16
CA GLU A 85 -18.91 -2.80 -4.21
C GLU A 85 -18.43 -2.58 -5.65
N ALA A 86 -18.74 -3.52 -6.56
CA ALA A 86 -18.32 -3.45 -7.95
C ALA A 86 -18.94 -2.26 -8.69
N GLU A 87 -20.24 -1.99 -8.47
CA GLU A 87 -20.94 -0.85 -9.07
C GLU A 87 -20.36 0.48 -8.60
N ARG A 88 -20.06 0.60 -7.31
CA ARG A 88 -19.43 1.79 -6.74
C ARG A 88 -18.04 2.06 -7.31
N ILE A 89 -17.20 1.02 -7.38
CA ILE A 89 -15.86 1.14 -7.98
C ILE A 89 -15.98 1.56 -9.44
N THR A 90 -16.86 0.91 -10.20
CA THR A 90 -17.11 1.24 -11.61
C THR A 90 -17.55 2.70 -11.76
N LYS A 91 -18.50 3.15 -10.93
CA LYS A 91 -18.96 4.53 -10.95
C LYS A 91 -17.84 5.54 -10.68
N ILE A 92 -16.99 5.31 -9.66
CA ILE A 92 -15.86 6.18 -9.36
C ILE A 92 -14.91 6.31 -10.55
N ILE A 93 -14.63 5.19 -11.22
CA ILE A 93 -13.76 5.18 -12.42
C ILE A 93 -14.40 5.95 -13.55
N LEU A 94 -15.68 5.68 -13.87
CA LEU A 94 -16.38 6.33 -14.97
C LEU A 94 -16.56 7.84 -14.73
N ASP A 95 -16.91 8.26 -13.52
CA ASP A 95 -17.02 9.68 -13.17
C ASP A 95 -15.65 10.39 -13.34
N GLY A 96 -14.57 9.75 -12.97
CA GLY A 96 -13.23 10.30 -13.15
C GLY A 96 -12.80 10.35 -14.60
N VAL A 97 -13.16 9.35 -15.42
CA VAL A 97 -12.91 9.37 -16.87
C VAL A 97 -13.71 10.48 -17.53
N ALA A 98 -14.97 10.67 -17.15
CA ALA A 98 -15.80 11.78 -17.62
C ALA A 98 -15.21 13.15 -17.23
N ALA A 99 -14.48 13.23 -16.10
CA ALA A 99 -13.74 14.40 -15.65
C ALA A 99 -12.36 14.57 -16.32
N GLY A 100 -12.01 13.73 -17.32
CA GLY A 100 -10.78 13.85 -18.11
C GLY A 100 -9.63 12.95 -17.70
N ARG A 101 -9.80 12.04 -16.73
CA ARG A 101 -8.81 11.02 -16.42
C ARG A 101 -8.82 9.89 -17.46
N LYS A 102 -7.75 9.10 -17.50
CA LYS A 102 -7.66 7.91 -18.36
C LYS A 102 -7.94 6.66 -17.52
N PHE A 103 -8.44 5.59 -18.13
CA PHE A 103 -8.56 4.30 -17.45
C PHE A 103 -7.22 3.79 -16.88
N SER A 104 -6.10 4.11 -17.54
CA SER A 104 -4.75 3.78 -17.08
C SER A 104 -4.33 4.48 -15.78
N ASP A 105 -5.07 5.50 -15.34
CA ASP A 105 -4.78 6.23 -14.10
C ASP A 105 -5.37 5.56 -12.86
N TYR A 106 -6.06 4.41 -13.05
CA TYR A 106 -6.70 3.66 -11.98
C TYR A 106 -6.08 2.28 -11.83
N ALA A 107 -6.04 1.80 -10.60
CA ALA A 107 -5.71 0.42 -10.25
C ALA A 107 -6.69 -0.08 -9.19
N VAL A 108 -7.21 -1.28 -9.38
CA VAL A 108 -8.04 -1.98 -8.38
C VAL A 108 -7.22 -3.11 -7.80
N LEU A 109 -7.00 -3.04 -6.47
CA LEU A 109 -6.24 -4.04 -5.72
C LEU A 109 -7.20 -4.88 -4.89
N LEU A 110 -7.09 -6.19 -5.00
CA LEU A 110 -7.93 -7.15 -4.29
C LEU A 110 -7.06 -8.01 -3.37
N GLN A 111 -7.55 -8.30 -2.18
CA GLN A 111 -6.85 -9.17 -1.23
C GLN A 111 -6.80 -10.63 -1.69
N THR A 112 -7.79 -11.06 -2.46
CA THR A 112 -7.89 -12.42 -3.01
C THR A 112 -8.10 -12.37 -4.52
N ASN A 113 -7.68 -13.46 -5.23
CA ASN A 113 -7.95 -13.62 -6.66
C ASN A 113 -9.43 -13.93 -6.94
N ASP A 114 -10.36 -13.25 -6.30
CA ASP A 114 -11.78 -13.44 -6.59
C ASP A 114 -12.14 -12.79 -7.93
N ARG A 115 -12.05 -13.61 -8.98
CA ARG A 115 -12.36 -13.20 -10.35
C ARG A 115 -13.82 -12.77 -10.55
N ARG A 116 -14.69 -13.01 -9.57
CA ARG A 116 -16.12 -12.65 -9.66
C ARG A 116 -16.29 -11.14 -9.58
N ILE A 117 -15.61 -10.47 -8.65
CA ILE A 117 -15.61 -8.99 -8.51
C ILE A 117 -15.03 -8.36 -9.77
N LEU A 118 -13.86 -8.82 -10.23
CA LEU A 118 -13.24 -8.30 -11.46
C LEU A 118 -14.16 -8.43 -12.68
N LYS A 119 -14.82 -9.58 -12.85
CA LYS A 119 -15.74 -9.78 -13.99
C LYS A 119 -16.94 -8.85 -13.94
N ARG A 120 -17.40 -8.42 -12.78
CA ARG A 120 -18.51 -7.46 -12.64
C ARG A 120 -18.05 -6.04 -12.99
N ILE A 121 -16.89 -5.62 -12.49
CA ILE A 121 -16.30 -4.30 -12.79
C ILE A 121 -16.06 -4.13 -14.31
N PHE A 122 -15.59 -5.17 -15.01
CA PHE A 122 -15.27 -5.10 -16.45
C PHE A 122 -16.44 -5.45 -17.37
N LYS A 123 -17.62 -5.80 -16.87
CA LYS A 123 -18.82 -6.07 -17.65
C LYS A 123 -19.84 -4.92 -17.63
N ALA A 124 -19.67 -3.99 -16.73
CA ALA A 124 -20.46 -2.75 -16.65
C ALA A 124 -19.91 -1.70 -17.60
#